data_d2857c4d400dc3c068675d27d4ceb176
#
_entry.id   d2857c4d400dc3c068675d27d4ceb176
#
_cell.length_a   1.000
_cell.length_b   1.000
_cell.length_c   1.000
_cell.angle_alpha   90.00
_cell.angle_beta   90.00
_cell.angle_gamma   90.00
#
_symmetry.space_group_name_H-M   'P 1'
#
loop_
_entity.id
_entity.type
_entity.pdbx_description
1 polymer ?
#
loop_
_entity_poly.entity_id
_entity_poly.type
_entity_poly.pdbx_seq_one_letter_code
_entity_poly.pdbx_strand_id
1 'polypeptide(L)'
;MRFEWDEHKRITNLEKHGLDFFDAVEAFETPHIVVPSTHSSEQRFLAIGVMQGRFVTVVYTKRSEAIRIISFRRSRHEERQKYHELYGE
;
A
#
# COMPACT_ATOMS: atom_id res chain seq x y z
N MET A 1 -5.69 -1.68 15.34
CA MET A 1 -5.14 -2.44 14.20
C MET A 1 -3.62 -2.51 14.32
N ARG A 2 -3.07 -3.68 14.12
CA ARG A 2 -1.64 -3.89 14.28
C ARG A 2 -0.95 -4.00 12.93
N PHE A 3 0.22 -3.36 12.81
CA PHE A 3 1.02 -3.40 11.59
C PHE A 3 2.33 -4.10 11.87
N GLU A 4 2.82 -4.83 10.88
CA GLU A 4 4.12 -5.49 10.99
C GLU A 4 4.80 -5.48 9.63
N TRP A 5 6.10 -5.73 9.60
CA TRP A 5 6.87 -5.84 8.38
C TRP A 5 8.24 -6.43 8.67
N ASP A 6 8.93 -6.79 7.59
CA ASP A 6 10.32 -7.22 7.65
C ASP A 6 11.19 -5.96 7.58
N GLU A 7 12.02 -5.74 8.59
CA GLU A 7 12.82 -4.52 8.67
C GLU A 7 13.78 -4.38 7.49
N HIS A 8 14.32 -5.49 6.99
CA HIS A 8 15.19 -5.45 5.82
C HIS A 8 14.42 -4.92 4.58
N LYS A 9 13.17 -5.37 4.44
CA LYS A 9 12.34 -4.90 3.34
C LYS A 9 11.97 -3.44 3.48
N ARG A 10 11.77 -2.96 4.71
CA ARG A 10 11.51 -1.54 4.94
C ARG A 10 12.66 -0.68 4.43
N ILE A 11 13.89 -1.07 4.79
CA ILE A 11 15.08 -0.32 4.39
C ILE A 11 15.26 -0.37 2.87
N THR A 12 15.14 -1.54 2.27
CA THR A 12 15.29 -1.70 0.83
C THR A 12 14.22 -0.89 0.08
N ASN A 13 12.99 -0.91 0.59
CA ASN A 13 11.90 -0.16 -0.02
C ASN A 13 12.17 1.34 0.06
N LEU A 14 12.67 1.80 1.20
CA LEU A 14 12.98 3.21 1.39
C LEU A 14 14.06 3.67 0.40
N GLU A 15 15.09 2.85 0.19
CA GLU A 15 16.14 3.17 -0.76
C GLU A 15 15.61 3.21 -2.19
N LYS A 16 14.72 2.29 -2.52
CA LYS A 16 14.22 2.16 -3.89
C LYS A 16 13.15 3.21 -4.22
N HIS A 17 12.25 3.45 -3.30
CA HIS A 17 11.05 4.27 -3.57
C HIS A 17 11.01 5.58 -2.80
N GLY A 18 11.89 5.78 -1.83
CA GLY A 18 11.87 6.99 -1.01
C GLY A 18 10.69 7.06 -0.06
N LEU A 19 10.01 5.96 0.18
CA LEU A 19 8.83 5.90 1.04
C LEU A 19 9.07 4.89 2.15
N ASP A 20 8.78 5.30 3.38
CA ASP A 20 9.04 4.52 4.58
C ASP A 20 7.76 3.79 5.03
N PHE A 21 7.88 2.51 5.39
CA PHE A 21 6.73 1.74 5.87
C PHE A 21 6.03 2.38 7.08
N PHE A 22 6.78 3.11 7.90
CA PHE A 22 6.16 3.82 9.02
C PHE A 22 5.10 4.81 8.53
N ASP A 23 5.33 5.43 7.39
CA ASP A 23 4.39 6.38 6.82
C ASP A 23 3.24 5.69 6.12
N ALA A 24 3.40 4.41 5.75
CA ALA A 24 2.33 3.66 5.10
C ALA A 24 1.12 3.48 6.02
N VAL A 25 1.35 3.50 7.32
CA VAL A 25 0.25 3.38 8.29
C VAL A 25 -0.77 4.50 8.07
N GLU A 26 -0.29 5.70 7.75
CA GLU A 26 -1.17 6.84 7.51
C GLU A 26 -2.10 6.60 6.32
N ALA A 27 -1.66 5.83 5.33
CA ALA A 27 -2.48 5.55 4.15
C ALA A 27 -3.76 4.79 4.53
N PHE A 28 -3.73 4.04 5.61
CA PHE A 28 -4.89 3.30 6.07
C PHE A 28 -5.85 4.17 6.89
N GLU A 29 -5.40 5.35 7.29
CA GLU A 29 -6.21 6.28 8.07
C GLU A 29 -6.86 7.35 7.22
N THR A 30 -6.49 7.42 5.95
CA THR A 30 -7.06 8.38 5.00
C THR A 30 -7.91 7.64 3.98
N PRO A 31 -8.76 8.34 3.21
CA PRO A 31 -9.56 7.67 2.19
C PRO A 31 -8.68 6.90 1.21
N HIS A 32 -9.02 5.65 0.98
CA HIS A 32 -8.27 4.78 0.06
C HIS A 32 -9.20 3.69 -0.45
N ILE A 33 -8.81 3.06 -1.54
CA ILE A 33 -9.53 1.88 -2.04
C ILE A 33 -8.64 0.67 -1.79
N VAL A 34 -9.27 -0.50 -1.68
CA VAL A 34 -8.54 -1.76 -1.52
C VAL A 34 -8.95 -2.68 -2.65
N VAL A 35 -7.95 -3.17 -3.40
CA VAL A 35 -8.19 -4.13 -4.47
C VAL A 35 -7.27 -5.33 -4.26
N PRO A 36 -7.72 -6.53 -4.65
CA PRO A 36 -6.86 -7.71 -4.51
C PRO A 36 -5.74 -7.69 -5.54
N SER A 37 -4.61 -8.29 -5.18
CA SER A 37 -3.50 -8.47 -6.10
C SER A 37 -3.44 -9.94 -6.49
N THR A 38 -3.19 -10.21 -7.77
CA THR A 38 -3.17 -11.57 -8.29
C THR A 38 -1.76 -12.09 -8.57
N HIS A 39 -0.73 -11.37 -8.12
CA HIS A 39 0.65 -11.70 -8.48
C HIS A 39 1.40 -12.56 -7.48
N SER A 40 0.69 -13.22 -6.57
CA SER A 40 1.33 -13.99 -5.53
C SER A 40 0.46 -15.20 -5.17
N SER A 41 1.10 -16.29 -4.72
CA SER A 41 0.37 -17.44 -4.21
C SER A 41 -0.28 -17.10 -2.86
N GLU A 42 0.25 -16.09 -2.16
CA GLU A 42 -0.34 -15.57 -0.94
C GLU A 42 -1.31 -14.46 -1.31
N GLN A 43 -2.46 -14.40 -0.62
CA GLN A 43 -3.43 -13.35 -0.90
C GLN A 43 -2.86 -12.00 -0.49
N ARG A 44 -2.68 -11.13 -1.46
CA ARG A 44 -2.19 -9.77 -1.24
C ARG A 44 -3.22 -8.76 -1.64
N PHE A 45 -3.11 -7.57 -1.07
CA PHE A 45 -4.02 -6.46 -1.34
C PHE A 45 -3.22 -5.20 -1.66
N LEU A 46 -3.85 -4.32 -2.42
CA LEU A 46 -3.29 -3.00 -2.71
C LEU A 46 -4.20 -1.97 -2.08
N ALA A 47 -3.65 -1.16 -1.18
CA ALA A 47 -4.37 -0.01 -0.64
C ALA A 47 -3.88 1.20 -1.44
N ILE A 48 -4.77 1.81 -2.20
CA ILE A 48 -4.44 2.90 -3.10
C ILE A 48 -5.08 4.19 -2.60
N GLY A 49 -4.29 5.21 -2.36
CA GLY A 49 -4.80 6.46 -1.84
C GLY A 49 -3.91 7.63 -2.23
N VAL A 50 -4.22 8.78 -1.65
CA VAL A 50 -3.46 10.02 -1.91
C VAL A 50 -2.85 10.49 -0.61
N MET A 51 -1.53 10.71 -0.60
CA MET A 51 -0.82 11.26 0.53
C MET A 51 0.03 12.43 0.04
N GLN A 52 -0.16 13.59 0.67
CA GLN A 52 0.57 14.80 0.31
C GLN A 52 0.48 15.10 -1.19
N GLY A 53 -0.73 14.92 -1.74
CA GLY A 53 -1.01 15.22 -3.15
C GLY A 53 -0.50 14.20 -4.14
N ARG A 54 -0.03 13.05 -3.68
CA ARG A 54 0.53 12.02 -4.56
C ARG A 54 -0.17 10.69 -4.37
N PHE A 55 -0.40 10.00 -5.48
CA PHE A 55 -0.99 8.67 -5.41
C PHE A 55 0.03 7.66 -4.94
N VAL A 56 -0.31 6.92 -3.90
CA VAL A 56 0.57 5.89 -3.34
C VAL A 56 -0.19 4.58 -3.21
N THR A 57 0.56 3.49 -3.24
CA THR A 57 0.02 2.14 -3.10
C THR A 57 0.80 1.40 -2.03
N VAL A 58 0.07 0.84 -1.07
CA VAL A 58 0.66 -0.05 -0.08
C VAL A 58 0.28 -1.47 -0.45
N VAL A 59 1.27 -2.31 -0.68
CA VAL A 59 1.04 -3.73 -0.92
C VAL A 59 1.15 -4.44 0.43
N TYR A 60 0.13 -5.20 0.78
CA TYR A 60 0.11 -5.85 2.09
C TYR A 60 -0.62 -7.19 2.04
N THR A 61 -0.45 -7.96 3.10
CA THR A 61 -1.23 -9.16 3.31
C THR A 61 -1.75 -9.14 4.75
N LYS A 62 -2.74 -9.97 5.03
CA LYS A 62 -3.30 -10.05 6.38
C LYS A 62 -2.78 -11.31 7.04
N ARG A 63 -2.30 -11.17 8.28
CA ARG A 63 -1.84 -12.29 9.08
C ARG A 63 -2.47 -12.21 10.45
N SER A 64 -3.41 -13.11 10.73
CA SER A 64 -4.21 -13.06 11.94
C SER A 64 -4.88 -11.69 12.03
N GLU A 65 -4.57 -10.90 13.05
CA GLU A 65 -5.19 -9.58 13.20
C GLU A 65 -4.25 -8.45 12.77
N ALA A 66 -3.12 -8.80 12.12
CA ALA A 66 -2.14 -7.81 11.73
C ALA A 66 -2.17 -7.58 10.23
N ILE A 67 -1.79 -6.36 9.84
CA ILE A 67 -1.54 -6.01 8.46
C ILE A 67 -0.04 -6.07 8.27
N ARG A 68 0.41 -6.95 7.36
CA ARG A 68 1.83 -7.09 7.07
C ARG A 68 2.15 -6.32 5.80
N ILE A 69 2.91 -5.24 5.96
CA ILE A 69 3.29 -4.38 4.84
C ILE A 69 4.43 -5.03 4.07
N ILE A 70 4.27 -5.08 2.75
CA ILE A 70 5.23 -5.72 1.86
C ILE A 70 5.96 -4.70 1.00
N SER A 71 5.25 -3.67 0.55
CA SER A 71 5.83 -2.62 -0.29
C SER A 71 5.03 -1.34 -0.14
N PHE A 72 5.69 -0.19 -0.31
CA PHE A 72 5.05 1.12 -0.28
C PHE A 72 5.71 1.97 -1.37
N ARG A 73 4.93 2.32 -2.38
CA ARG A 73 5.47 2.96 -3.58
C ARG A 73 4.46 3.91 -4.21
N ARG A 74 4.91 4.65 -5.20
CA ARG A 74 4.00 5.45 -6.01
C ARG A 74 3.07 4.53 -6.77
N SER A 75 1.84 4.97 -6.95
CA SER A 75 0.85 4.18 -7.67
C SER A 75 1.18 4.09 -9.15
N ARG A 76 0.86 2.96 -9.75
CA ARG A 76 0.97 2.76 -11.18
C ARG A 76 -0.24 3.37 -11.87
N HIS A 77 -0.16 3.52 -13.19
CA HIS A 77 -1.24 4.15 -13.94
C HIS A 77 -2.59 3.45 -13.73
N GLU A 78 -2.61 2.14 -13.87
CA GLU A 78 -3.85 1.37 -13.73
C GLU A 78 -4.40 1.42 -12.30
N GLU A 79 -3.55 1.62 -11.31
CA GLU A 79 -3.99 1.77 -9.93
C GLU A 79 -4.66 3.11 -9.73
N ARG A 80 -4.11 4.18 -10.31
CA ARG A 80 -4.72 5.49 -10.24
C ARG A 80 -6.07 5.50 -10.96
N GLN A 81 -6.16 4.79 -12.08
CA GLN A 81 -7.43 4.69 -12.80
C GLN A 81 -8.48 3.99 -11.95
N LYS A 82 -8.10 2.93 -11.25
CA LYS A 82 -9.03 2.22 -10.38
C LYS A 82 -9.53 3.12 -9.26
N TYR A 83 -8.65 3.94 -8.71
CA TYR A 83 -9.03 4.90 -7.67
C TYR A 83 -10.07 5.89 -8.21
N HIS A 84 -9.82 6.43 -9.41
CA HIS A 84 -10.76 7.39 -10.03
C HIS A 84 -12.11 6.73 -10.31
N GLU A 85 -12.12 5.48 -10.77
CA GLU A 85 -13.36 4.77 -11.02
C GLU A 85 -14.22 4.64 -9.77
N LEU A 86 -13.58 4.34 -8.64
CA LEU A 86 -14.31 4.08 -7.41
C LEU A 86 -14.67 5.33 -6.63
N TYR A 87 -13.92 6.42 -6.79
CA TYR A 87 -14.24 7.70 -6.14
C TYR A 87 -14.81 8.72 -7.09
N GLY A 88 -14.91 8.43 -8.37
CA GLY A 88 -15.51 9.32 -9.34
C GLY A 88 -14.68 10.54 -9.68
N GLU A 89 -13.38 10.45 -9.51
CA GLU A 89 -12.52 11.59 -9.82
C GLU A 89 -11.50 11.26 -10.88
#